data_21b9363f14492ad7670cdcf5e8fa9c65
#
_entry.id   21b9363f14492ad7670cdcf5e8fa9c65
#
_cell.length_a   1.000
_cell.length_b   1.000
_cell.length_c   1.000
_cell.angle_alpha   90.00
_cell.angle_beta   90.00
_cell.angle_gamma   90.00
#
_symmetry.space_group_name_H-M   'P 1'
#
loop_
_entity.id
_entity.type
_entity.pdbx_description
1 polymer ?
#
loop_
_entity_poly.entity_id
_entity_poly.type
_entity_poly.pdbx_seq_one_letter_code
_entity_poly.pdbx_strand_id
1 'polypeptide(L)'
;MTENPMDVKHTLEQLGAEHLPGILGLIEEVVVRGAPEGSSLPEMCSYHMSTGGKRLRALLPLAVAQALGRPAHELVPFGAACELLHNATLVHDDLQDGDTVRRDKPTVWVKFGDARAINLGDAMLYYTLMLVDALELPVEARHRASNRVLRETLRVIDGQEREFLLKDMGEPSARDYIRMVEGKTSGLFSLPIAGAAELCGAEDDLLDALAEASRHLGVVFQIQDDLLDLFGDKGRGQAGSDLGEGKISMLVVHALTHAPEGRAQWLRDLLDAPREELTPELVDEAIALFESTGAVDAAFAEIDRRCDAALGAPALEATPQLRDLLAGLADVFLAPVRQVRAAE
;
A
#
# COMPACT_ATOMS: atom_id res chain seq x y z
N MET A 1 21.44 18.78 22.85
CA MET A 1 21.86 18.71 21.45
C MET A 1 20.61 18.27 20.70
N THR A 2 19.96 19.15 19.96
CA THR A 2 18.82 18.79 19.12
C THR A 2 19.40 17.95 17.98
N GLU A 3 19.18 16.63 18.02
CA GLU A 3 19.50 15.76 16.89
C GLU A 3 18.75 16.31 15.66
N ASN A 4 19.45 16.36 14.52
CA ASN A 4 18.85 16.78 13.26
C ASN A 4 17.73 15.78 12.93
N PRO A 5 16.53 16.20 12.49
CA PRO A 5 15.45 15.28 12.13
C PRO A 5 15.96 14.25 11.12
N MET A 6 15.47 13.00 11.25
CA MET A 6 15.89 11.87 10.42
C MET A 6 15.55 12.16 8.95
N ASP A 7 16.54 12.13 8.06
CA ASP A 7 16.28 12.09 6.61
C ASP A 7 15.83 10.67 6.23
N VAL A 8 14.52 10.46 6.27
CA VAL A 8 13.91 9.15 6.03
C VAL A 8 14.19 8.63 4.62
N LYS A 9 14.22 9.51 3.63
CA LYS A 9 14.54 9.11 2.25
C LYS A 9 15.96 8.56 2.17
N HIS A 10 16.91 9.27 2.73
CA HIS A 10 18.32 8.84 2.78
C HIS A 10 18.49 7.55 3.59
N THR A 11 17.81 7.43 4.73
CA THR A 11 17.83 6.22 5.56
C THR A 11 17.32 5.00 4.78
N LEU A 12 16.19 5.13 4.07
CA LEU A 12 15.65 4.05 3.26
C LEU A 12 16.56 3.69 2.07
N GLU A 13 17.21 4.66 1.44
CA GLU A 13 18.20 4.43 0.38
C GLU A 13 19.42 3.66 0.90
N GLN A 14 19.94 4.00 2.08
CA GLN A 14 21.05 3.29 2.72
C GLN A 14 20.67 1.85 3.08
N LEU A 15 19.52 1.66 3.76
CA LEU A 15 19.00 0.32 4.08
C LEU A 15 18.76 -0.52 2.84
N GLY A 16 18.27 0.11 1.76
CA GLY A 16 18.09 -0.56 0.49
C GLY A 16 19.41 -1.04 -0.12
N ALA A 17 20.42 -0.18 -0.13
CA ALA A 17 21.74 -0.53 -0.66
C ALA A 17 22.39 -1.69 0.13
N GLU A 18 22.21 -1.71 1.46
CA GLU A 18 22.84 -2.71 2.32
C GLU A 18 22.07 -4.03 2.37
N HIS A 19 20.72 -3.98 2.49
CA HIS A 19 19.95 -5.17 2.86
C HIS A 19 19.04 -5.72 1.76
N LEU A 20 18.65 -4.92 0.75
CA LEU A 20 17.68 -5.36 -0.27
C LEU A 20 18.12 -6.58 -1.07
N PRO A 21 19.40 -6.74 -1.48
CA PRO A 21 19.84 -7.95 -2.14
C PRO A 21 19.65 -9.21 -1.28
N GLY A 22 19.95 -9.12 0.03
CA GLY A 22 19.74 -10.21 0.99
C GLY A 22 18.25 -10.53 1.19
N ILE A 23 17.39 -9.52 1.28
CA ILE A 23 15.93 -9.68 1.38
C ILE A 23 15.39 -10.43 0.16
N LEU A 24 15.76 -10.02 -1.05
CA LEU A 24 15.28 -10.66 -2.29
C LEU A 24 15.84 -12.07 -2.44
N GLY A 25 17.09 -12.29 -2.06
CA GLY A 25 17.70 -13.64 -2.05
C GLY A 25 16.98 -14.58 -1.07
N LEU A 26 16.60 -14.10 0.11
CA LEU A 26 15.86 -14.88 1.10
C LEU A 26 14.44 -15.25 0.61
N ILE A 27 13.76 -14.32 -0.08
CA ILE A 27 12.46 -14.63 -0.73
C ILE A 27 12.64 -15.74 -1.75
N GLU A 28 13.63 -15.63 -2.64
CA GLU A 28 13.92 -16.65 -3.66
C GLU A 28 14.22 -18.01 -3.02
N GLU A 29 15.09 -18.05 -2.00
CA GLU A 29 15.44 -19.26 -1.28
C GLU A 29 14.23 -19.95 -0.67
N VAL A 30 13.37 -19.20 0.04
CA VAL A 30 12.17 -19.76 0.69
C VAL A 30 11.18 -20.29 -0.33
N VAL A 31 10.97 -19.59 -1.44
CA VAL A 31 10.07 -20.03 -2.52
C VAL A 31 10.60 -21.30 -3.18
N VAL A 32 11.90 -21.38 -3.51
CA VAL A 32 12.51 -22.58 -4.11
C VAL A 32 12.46 -23.78 -3.14
N ARG A 33 12.81 -23.56 -1.87
CA ARG A 33 12.81 -24.62 -0.86
C ARG A 33 11.39 -25.11 -0.52
N GLY A 34 10.40 -24.23 -0.52
CA GLY A 34 9.02 -24.56 -0.19
C GLY A 34 8.22 -25.15 -1.35
N ALA A 35 8.70 -25.00 -2.59
CA ALA A 35 8.03 -25.54 -3.76
C ALA A 35 8.33 -27.04 -3.97
N PRO A 36 7.33 -27.86 -4.32
CA PRO A 36 7.56 -29.24 -4.75
C PRO A 36 8.46 -29.33 -5.98
N GLU A 37 9.16 -30.46 -6.15
CA GLU A 37 9.99 -30.70 -7.33
C GLU A 37 9.18 -30.58 -8.64
N GLY A 38 9.71 -29.87 -9.62
CA GLY A 38 9.04 -29.61 -10.90
C GLY A 38 7.95 -28.54 -10.86
N SER A 39 7.76 -27.85 -9.72
CA SER A 39 6.81 -26.76 -9.60
C SER A 39 7.21 -25.54 -10.46
N SER A 40 6.23 -24.88 -11.09
CA SER A 40 6.41 -23.61 -11.79
C SER A 40 6.29 -22.38 -10.87
N LEU A 41 5.96 -22.54 -9.60
CA LEU A 41 5.79 -21.43 -8.65
C LEU A 41 7.06 -20.57 -8.49
N PRO A 42 8.28 -21.16 -8.39
CA PRO A 42 9.51 -20.36 -8.30
C PRO A 42 9.74 -19.46 -9.53
N GLU A 43 9.51 -19.98 -10.74
CA GLU A 43 9.63 -19.20 -11.98
C GLU A 43 8.65 -18.03 -12.00
N MET A 44 7.38 -18.28 -11.69
CA MET A 44 6.34 -17.26 -11.68
C MET A 44 6.58 -16.19 -10.60
N CYS A 45 7.01 -16.60 -9.39
CA CYS A 45 7.35 -15.67 -8.31
C CYS A 45 8.57 -14.80 -8.70
N SER A 46 9.65 -15.41 -9.20
CA SER A 46 10.83 -14.69 -9.67
C SER A 46 10.47 -13.69 -10.79
N TYR A 47 9.62 -14.11 -11.74
CA TYR A 47 9.12 -13.21 -12.79
C TYR A 47 8.40 -12.01 -12.20
N HIS A 48 7.41 -12.22 -11.29
CA HIS A 48 6.67 -11.12 -10.67
C HIS A 48 7.61 -10.20 -9.87
N MET A 49 8.48 -10.78 -9.04
CA MET A 49 9.45 -10.01 -8.25
C MET A 49 10.40 -9.19 -9.13
N SER A 50 10.73 -9.67 -10.35
CA SER A 50 11.59 -8.95 -11.30
C SER A 50 10.93 -7.73 -11.95
N THR A 51 9.64 -7.48 -11.73
CA THR A 51 8.99 -6.25 -12.22
C THR A 51 9.50 -4.98 -11.52
N GLY A 52 10.21 -5.13 -10.40
CA GLY A 52 10.83 -4.02 -9.69
C GLY A 52 9.91 -3.38 -8.63
N GLY A 53 10.13 -2.10 -8.37
CA GLY A 53 9.41 -1.31 -7.36
C GLY A 53 10.32 -0.73 -6.29
N LYS A 54 9.79 0.23 -5.50
CA LYS A 54 10.54 0.93 -4.44
C LYS A 54 10.89 0.05 -3.24
N ARG A 55 10.31 -1.14 -3.14
CA ARG A 55 10.52 -2.11 -2.05
C ARG A 55 10.37 -1.52 -0.64
N LEU A 56 9.50 -0.54 -0.50
CA LEU A 56 9.33 0.20 0.75
C LEU A 56 8.94 -0.73 1.91
N ARG A 57 8.04 -1.69 1.65
CA ARG A 57 7.55 -2.62 2.68
C ARG A 57 8.63 -3.58 3.17
N ALA A 58 9.62 -3.86 2.34
CA ALA A 58 10.81 -4.61 2.73
C ALA A 58 11.69 -3.83 3.71
N LEU A 59 11.80 -2.50 3.53
CA LEU A 59 12.74 -1.66 4.26
C LEU A 59 12.16 -1.04 5.54
N LEU A 60 10.84 -0.87 5.62
CA LEU A 60 10.17 -0.29 6.79
C LEU A 60 10.47 -1.03 8.09
N PRO A 61 10.44 -2.38 8.18
CA PRO A 61 10.81 -3.08 9.40
C PRO A 61 12.24 -2.77 9.86
N LEU A 62 13.16 -2.63 8.93
CA LEU A 62 14.55 -2.32 9.21
C LEU A 62 14.70 -0.89 9.75
N ALA A 63 13.99 0.07 9.15
CA ALA A 63 13.96 1.45 9.61
C ALA A 63 13.36 1.58 11.02
N VAL A 64 12.28 0.83 11.30
CA VAL A 64 11.67 0.77 12.64
C VAL A 64 12.64 0.17 13.65
N ALA A 65 13.34 -0.91 13.30
CA ALA A 65 14.37 -1.50 14.18
C ALA A 65 15.44 -0.46 14.53
N GLN A 66 15.98 0.24 13.54
CA GLN A 66 16.98 1.30 13.78
C GLN A 66 16.44 2.42 14.67
N ALA A 67 15.21 2.88 14.43
CA ALA A 67 14.57 3.92 15.23
C ALA A 67 14.36 3.50 16.70
N LEU A 68 14.25 2.18 16.94
CA LEU A 68 14.18 1.59 18.29
C LEU A 68 15.55 1.16 18.84
N GLY A 69 16.66 1.54 18.18
CA GLY A 69 18.01 1.21 18.63
C GLY A 69 18.39 -0.28 18.47
N ARG A 70 17.67 -1.01 17.60
CA ARG A 70 17.95 -2.42 17.29
C ARG A 70 18.70 -2.56 15.96
N PRO A 71 19.55 -3.59 15.80
CA PRO A 71 20.20 -3.86 14.52
C PRO A 71 19.20 -4.17 13.41
N ALA A 72 19.27 -3.44 12.30
CA ALA A 72 18.35 -3.59 11.17
C ALA A 72 18.33 -5.02 10.60
N HIS A 73 19.49 -5.70 10.57
CA HIS A 73 19.62 -7.05 10.00
C HIS A 73 18.80 -8.12 10.74
N GLU A 74 18.46 -7.92 12.03
CA GLU A 74 17.61 -8.83 12.79
C GLU A 74 16.21 -8.99 12.17
N LEU A 75 15.73 -7.94 11.47
CA LEU A 75 14.40 -7.94 10.84
C LEU A 75 14.41 -8.16 9.32
N VAL A 76 15.54 -8.55 8.74
CA VAL A 76 15.63 -8.89 7.29
C VAL A 76 14.59 -9.96 6.89
N PRO A 77 14.40 -11.09 7.62
CA PRO A 77 13.37 -12.06 7.27
C PRO A 77 11.94 -11.49 7.39
N PHE A 78 11.69 -10.59 8.35
CA PHE A 78 10.39 -9.95 8.48
C PHE A 78 10.15 -8.92 7.37
N GLY A 79 11.18 -8.19 6.94
CA GLY A 79 11.12 -7.33 5.75
C GLY A 79 10.81 -8.13 4.47
N ALA A 80 11.43 -9.30 4.32
CA ALA A 80 11.13 -10.23 3.24
C ALA A 80 9.67 -10.70 3.27
N ALA A 81 9.15 -11.04 4.46
CA ALA A 81 7.75 -11.44 4.64
C ALA A 81 6.78 -10.31 4.28
N CYS A 82 7.02 -9.09 4.74
CA CYS A 82 6.18 -7.92 4.42
C CYS A 82 6.17 -7.62 2.91
N GLU A 83 7.31 -7.71 2.26
CA GLU A 83 7.42 -7.49 0.82
C GLU A 83 6.73 -8.59 0.02
N LEU A 84 6.91 -9.86 0.41
CA LEU A 84 6.29 -10.99 -0.28
C LEU A 84 4.77 -10.97 -0.13
N LEU A 85 4.25 -10.67 1.07
CA LEU A 85 2.81 -10.48 1.29
C LEU A 85 2.24 -9.41 0.38
N HIS A 86 2.89 -8.24 0.31
CA HIS A 86 2.44 -7.18 -0.59
C HIS A 86 2.44 -7.63 -2.06
N ASN A 87 3.47 -8.35 -2.49
CA ASN A 87 3.52 -8.83 -3.87
C ASN A 87 2.48 -9.93 -4.14
N ALA A 88 2.08 -10.72 -3.13
CA ALA A 88 0.95 -11.65 -3.24
C ALA A 88 -0.37 -10.90 -3.52
N THR A 89 -0.62 -9.80 -2.78
CA THR A 89 -1.82 -8.98 -3.03
C THR A 89 -1.79 -8.36 -4.42
N LEU A 90 -0.63 -7.89 -4.91
CA LEU A 90 -0.51 -7.34 -6.26
C LEU A 90 -0.78 -8.37 -7.37
N VAL A 91 -0.41 -9.65 -7.17
CA VAL A 91 -0.71 -10.72 -8.14
C VAL A 91 -2.22 -10.95 -8.24
N HIS A 92 -2.94 -10.92 -7.11
CA HIS A 92 -4.39 -11.04 -7.09
C HIS A 92 -5.08 -9.79 -7.62
N ASP A 93 -4.64 -8.58 -7.20
CA ASP A 93 -5.19 -7.29 -7.66
C ASP A 93 -5.09 -7.17 -9.18
N ASP A 94 -3.93 -7.48 -9.79
CA ASP A 94 -3.73 -7.43 -11.24
C ASP A 94 -4.79 -8.24 -12.01
N LEU A 95 -5.15 -9.42 -11.50
CA LEU A 95 -6.17 -10.27 -12.11
C LEU A 95 -7.58 -9.73 -11.86
N GLN A 96 -7.87 -9.28 -10.65
CA GLN A 96 -9.19 -8.80 -10.22
C GLN A 96 -9.56 -7.48 -10.88
N ASP A 97 -8.57 -6.59 -11.09
CA ASP A 97 -8.75 -5.29 -11.75
C ASP A 97 -8.61 -5.37 -13.27
N GLY A 98 -8.20 -6.54 -13.81
CA GLY A 98 -7.97 -6.74 -15.24
C GLY A 98 -6.72 -6.03 -15.76
N ASP A 99 -5.78 -5.67 -14.89
CA ASP A 99 -4.54 -5.00 -15.26
C ASP A 99 -3.63 -5.91 -16.10
N THR A 100 -3.39 -5.54 -17.34
CA THR A 100 -2.57 -6.34 -18.27
C THR A 100 -1.07 -6.07 -18.16
N VAL A 101 -0.70 -4.91 -17.63
CA VAL A 101 0.69 -4.44 -17.54
C VAL A 101 0.97 -3.91 -16.13
N ARG A 102 2.10 -4.31 -15.55
CA ARG A 102 2.64 -3.78 -14.31
C ARG A 102 4.10 -3.40 -14.48
N ARG A 103 4.41 -2.10 -14.33
CA ARG A 103 5.78 -1.57 -14.47
C ARG A 103 6.42 -2.00 -15.80
N ASP A 104 5.73 -1.74 -16.90
CA ASP A 104 6.14 -2.04 -18.29
C ASP A 104 6.31 -3.54 -18.62
N LYS A 105 5.85 -4.45 -17.76
CA LYS A 105 5.84 -5.89 -18.00
C LYS A 105 4.42 -6.46 -17.96
N PRO A 106 4.11 -7.49 -18.79
CA PRO A 106 2.85 -8.21 -18.66
C PRO A 106 2.64 -8.72 -17.22
N THR A 107 1.41 -8.63 -16.72
CA THR A 107 1.06 -9.18 -15.41
C THR A 107 1.15 -10.71 -15.39
N VAL A 108 1.14 -11.31 -14.22
CA VAL A 108 1.29 -12.78 -14.09
C VAL A 108 0.15 -13.50 -14.81
N TRP A 109 -1.09 -13.03 -14.68
CA TRP A 109 -2.24 -13.68 -15.32
C TRP A 109 -2.20 -13.58 -16.85
N VAL A 110 -1.69 -12.47 -17.40
CA VAL A 110 -1.50 -12.32 -18.86
C VAL A 110 -0.43 -13.29 -19.37
N LYS A 111 0.66 -13.44 -18.62
CA LYS A 111 1.80 -14.26 -19.07
C LYS A 111 1.61 -15.76 -18.84
N PHE A 112 0.99 -16.15 -17.72
CA PHE A 112 0.93 -17.55 -17.30
C PHE A 112 -0.51 -18.10 -17.24
N GLY A 113 -1.52 -17.23 -17.31
CA GLY A 113 -2.95 -17.55 -17.23
C GLY A 113 -3.53 -17.38 -15.83
N ASP A 114 -4.86 -17.13 -15.77
CA ASP A 114 -5.64 -16.77 -14.59
C ASP A 114 -5.47 -17.77 -13.43
N ALA A 115 -5.69 -19.05 -13.70
CA ALA A 115 -5.61 -20.10 -12.69
C ALA A 115 -4.21 -20.19 -12.05
N ARG A 116 -3.15 -19.91 -12.82
CA ARG A 116 -1.78 -19.90 -12.30
C ARG A 116 -1.47 -18.66 -11.49
N ALA A 117 -2.04 -17.50 -11.86
CA ALA A 117 -1.92 -16.28 -11.07
C ALA A 117 -2.58 -16.45 -9.69
N ILE A 118 -3.78 -17.03 -9.63
CA ILE A 118 -4.46 -17.36 -8.37
C ILE A 118 -3.55 -18.26 -7.50
N ASN A 119 -3.07 -19.39 -8.07
CA ASN A 119 -2.22 -20.32 -7.34
C ASN A 119 -0.92 -19.66 -6.87
N LEU A 120 -0.33 -18.76 -7.65
CA LEU A 120 0.87 -18.03 -7.24
C LEU A 120 0.59 -17.12 -6.04
N GLY A 121 -0.45 -16.28 -6.13
CA GLY A 121 -0.81 -15.38 -5.04
C GLY A 121 -1.08 -16.16 -3.74
N ASP A 122 -1.85 -17.25 -3.81
CA ASP A 122 -2.10 -18.13 -2.67
C ASP A 122 -0.80 -18.71 -2.09
N ALA A 123 0.08 -19.23 -2.93
CA ALA A 123 1.36 -19.79 -2.48
C ALA A 123 2.25 -18.72 -1.80
N MET A 124 2.28 -17.50 -2.34
CA MET A 124 3.06 -16.40 -1.77
C MET A 124 2.59 -16.02 -0.36
N LEU A 125 1.28 -16.14 -0.05
CA LEU A 125 0.77 -15.93 1.32
C LEU A 125 1.37 -16.95 2.30
N TYR A 126 1.49 -18.23 1.89
CA TYR A 126 2.10 -19.27 2.74
C TYR A 126 3.62 -19.14 2.83
N TYR A 127 4.32 -18.79 1.74
CA TYR A 127 5.75 -18.50 1.79
C TYR A 127 6.06 -17.31 2.71
N THR A 128 5.15 -16.34 2.84
CA THR A 128 5.26 -15.26 3.82
C THR A 128 5.35 -15.79 5.25
N LEU A 129 4.53 -16.78 5.62
CA LEU A 129 4.60 -17.40 6.95
C LEU A 129 5.89 -18.21 7.16
N MET A 130 6.41 -18.84 6.11
CA MET A 130 7.71 -19.54 6.18
C MET A 130 8.86 -18.54 6.42
N LEU A 131 8.79 -17.32 5.88
CA LEU A 131 9.76 -16.25 6.15
C LEU A 131 9.69 -15.77 7.61
N VAL A 132 8.48 -15.66 8.19
CA VAL A 132 8.31 -15.32 9.61
C VAL A 132 8.87 -16.43 10.51
N ASP A 133 8.71 -17.70 10.14
CA ASP A 133 9.27 -18.82 10.90
C ASP A 133 10.81 -18.88 10.84
N ALA A 134 11.41 -18.28 9.81
CA ALA A 134 12.86 -18.16 9.66
C ALA A 134 13.50 -17.08 10.56
N LEU A 135 12.70 -16.27 11.29
CA LEU A 135 13.23 -15.29 12.23
C LEU A 135 14.02 -15.99 13.36
N GLU A 136 15.21 -15.50 13.65
CA GLU A 136 16.04 -15.95 14.78
C GLU A 136 15.59 -15.33 16.10
N LEU A 137 14.30 -15.52 16.44
CA LEU A 137 13.63 -14.99 17.62
C LEU A 137 12.97 -16.12 18.43
N PRO A 138 12.64 -15.88 19.72
CA PRO A 138 11.88 -16.83 20.52
C PRO A 138 10.57 -17.27 19.84
N VAL A 139 10.14 -18.52 20.06
CA VAL A 139 8.95 -19.12 19.44
C VAL A 139 7.70 -18.25 19.66
N GLU A 140 7.56 -17.67 20.86
CA GLU A 140 6.46 -16.80 21.23
C GLU A 140 6.43 -15.52 20.38
N ALA A 141 7.58 -14.93 20.08
CA ALA A 141 7.69 -13.74 19.22
C ALA A 141 7.31 -14.09 17.77
N ARG A 142 7.82 -15.21 17.25
CA ARG A 142 7.47 -15.69 15.92
C ARG A 142 5.98 -16.04 15.80
N HIS A 143 5.39 -16.63 16.84
CA HIS A 143 3.96 -16.92 16.89
C HIS A 143 3.12 -15.64 16.87
N ARG A 144 3.50 -14.61 17.65
CA ARG A 144 2.82 -13.30 17.59
C ARG A 144 2.94 -12.66 16.22
N ALA A 145 4.14 -12.68 15.59
CA ALA A 145 4.34 -12.16 14.24
C ALA A 145 3.48 -12.90 13.20
N SER A 146 3.42 -14.24 13.25
CA SER A 146 2.56 -15.04 12.37
C SER A 146 1.08 -14.67 12.54
N ASN A 147 0.61 -14.52 13.79
CA ASN A 147 -0.76 -14.10 14.06
C ASN A 147 -1.05 -12.68 13.56
N ARG A 148 -0.07 -11.77 13.62
CA ARG A 148 -0.20 -10.43 13.05
C ARG A 148 -0.29 -10.49 11.54
N VAL A 149 0.60 -11.24 10.86
CA VAL A 149 0.52 -11.46 9.41
C VAL A 149 -0.85 -11.97 9.00
N LEU A 150 -1.38 -12.99 9.69
CA LEU A 150 -2.71 -13.54 9.39
C LEU A 150 -3.81 -12.50 9.55
N ARG A 151 -3.81 -11.73 10.63
CA ARG A 151 -4.83 -10.69 10.88
C ARG A 151 -4.75 -9.55 9.86
N GLU A 152 -3.55 -9.06 9.56
CA GLU A 152 -3.41 -7.99 8.56
C GLU A 152 -3.73 -8.49 7.14
N THR A 153 -3.40 -9.73 6.80
CA THR A 153 -3.81 -10.35 5.53
C THR A 153 -5.33 -10.41 5.41
N LEU A 154 -6.03 -10.87 6.46
CA LEU A 154 -7.50 -10.92 6.46
C LEU A 154 -8.13 -9.52 6.34
N ARG A 155 -7.51 -8.48 6.93
CA ARG A 155 -7.96 -7.10 6.76
C ARG A 155 -7.81 -6.62 5.32
N VAL A 156 -6.68 -6.96 4.68
CA VAL A 156 -6.45 -6.61 3.28
C VAL A 156 -7.48 -7.28 2.36
N ILE A 157 -7.78 -8.57 2.61
CA ILE A 157 -8.82 -9.30 1.86
C ILE A 157 -10.20 -8.66 2.07
N ASP A 158 -10.59 -8.34 3.32
CA ASP A 158 -11.86 -7.64 3.61
C ASP A 158 -11.90 -6.25 2.96
N GLY A 159 -10.76 -5.54 2.94
CA GLY A 159 -10.63 -4.24 2.26
C GLY A 159 -10.83 -4.34 0.76
N GLN A 160 -10.29 -5.37 0.12
CA GLN A 160 -10.50 -5.66 -1.30
C GLN A 160 -11.98 -6.01 -1.58
N GLU A 161 -12.61 -6.83 -0.76
CA GLU A 161 -14.05 -7.11 -0.87
C GLU A 161 -14.89 -5.85 -0.73
N ARG A 162 -14.52 -4.94 0.20
CA ARG A 162 -15.19 -3.64 0.35
C ARG A 162 -15.05 -2.74 -0.87
N GLU A 163 -13.95 -2.83 -1.60
CA GLU A 163 -13.77 -2.08 -2.85
C GLU A 163 -14.78 -2.51 -3.91
N PHE A 164 -15.03 -3.81 -4.05
CA PHE A 164 -16.08 -4.32 -4.93
C PHE A 164 -17.48 -3.89 -4.45
N LEU A 165 -17.77 -4.04 -3.15
CA LEU A 165 -19.04 -3.58 -2.59
C LEU A 165 -19.26 -2.07 -2.77
N LEU A 166 -18.19 -1.27 -2.71
CA LEU A 166 -18.26 0.18 -2.88
C LEU A 166 -18.69 0.56 -4.30
N LYS A 167 -18.25 -0.18 -5.32
CA LYS A 167 -18.69 -0.01 -6.72
C LYS A 167 -20.19 -0.26 -6.88
N ASP A 168 -20.73 -1.23 -6.14
CA ASP A 168 -22.15 -1.60 -6.19
C ASP A 168 -23.06 -0.65 -5.37
N MET A 169 -22.48 0.28 -4.59
CA MET A 169 -23.23 1.23 -3.80
C MET A 169 -23.79 2.37 -4.67
N GLY A 170 -25.10 2.59 -4.63
CA GLY A 170 -25.72 3.73 -5.32
C GLY A 170 -25.25 5.09 -4.80
N GLU A 171 -24.98 5.20 -3.50
CA GLU A 171 -24.53 6.43 -2.82
C GLU A 171 -23.37 6.14 -1.85
N PRO A 172 -22.13 5.94 -2.36
CA PRO A 172 -20.97 5.71 -1.52
C PRO A 172 -20.61 6.97 -0.72
N SER A 173 -20.29 6.80 0.58
CA SER A 173 -19.87 7.90 1.45
C SER A 173 -18.36 7.95 1.64
N ALA A 174 -17.81 9.11 2.04
CA ALA A 174 -16.41 9.24 2.42
C ALA A 174 -16.01 8.25 3.54
N ARG A 175 -16.94 7.93 4.44
CA ARG A 175 -16.72 6.92 5.49
C ARG A 175 -16.54 5.51 4.92
N ASP A 176 -17.30 5.17 3.89
CA ASP A 176 -17.21 3.85 3.25
C ASP A 176 -15.90 3.71 2.49
N TYR A 177 -15.50 4.74 1.74
CA TYR A 177 -14.17 4.81 1.11
C TYR A 177 -13.04 4.67 2.13
N ILE A 178 -13.06 5.45 3.22
CA ILE A 178 -12.02 5.38 4.25
C ILE A 178 -11.95 3.97 4.87
N ARG A 179 -13.07 3.34 5.17
CA ARG A 179 -13.09 1.97 5.70
C ARG A 179 -12.51 0.94 4.74
N MET A 180 -12.78 1.09 3.45
CA MET A 180 -12.18 0.27 2.41
C MET A 180 -10.65 0.43 2.41
N VAL A 181 -10.15 1.67 2.38
CA VAL A 181 -8.72 1.97 2.39
C VAL A 181 -8.03 1.50 3.68
N GLU A 182 -8.64 1.71 4.85
CA GLU A 182 -8.13 1.21 6.13
C GLU A 182 -8.00 -0.32 6.14
N GLY A 183 -8.84 -1.05 5.42
CA GLY A 183 -8.69 -2.48 5.18
C GLY A 183 -7.58 -2.77 4.15
N LYS A 184 -7.80 -2.39 2.90
CA LYS A 184 -6.98 -2.78 1.75
C LYS A 184 -5.51 -2.31 1.86
N THR A 185 -5.30 -1.05 2.21
CA THR A 185 -3.99 -0.40 2.13
C THR A 185 -3.27 -0.31 3.48
N SER A 186 -4.00 0.03 4.55
CA SER A 186 -3.36 0.33 5.84
C SER A 186 -2.77 -0.90 6.52
N GLY A 187 -3.32 -2.11 6.30
CA GLY A 187 -2.74 -3.35 6.81
C GLY A 187 -1.32 -3.59 6.29
N LEU A 188 -1.06 -3.20 5.04
CA LEU A 188 0.25 -3.30 4.39
C LEU A 188 1.27 -2.24 4.88
N PHE A 189 0.86 -1.28 5.71
CA PHE A 189 1.73 -0.37 6.45
C PHE A 189 1.79 -0.72 7.95
N SER A 190 0.67 -1.15 8.54
CA SER A 190 0.62 -1.58 9.93
C SER A 190 1.53 -2.78 10.18
N LEU A 191 1.54 -3.76 9.28
CA LEU A 191 2.39 -4.94 9.43
C LEU A 191 3.88 -4.59 9.50
N PRO A 192 4.49 -3.88 8.54
CA PRO A 192 5.91 -3.56 8.61
C PRO A 192 6.28 -2.57 9.71
N ILE A 193 5.37 -1.71 10.17
CA ILE A 193 5.66 -0.70 11.19
C ILE A 193 5.37 -1.25 12.60
N ALA A 194 4.10 -1.51 12.94
CA ALA A 194 3.74 -1.98 14.28
C ALA A 194 4.21 -3.43 14.52
N GLY A 195 4.23 -4.28 13.47
CA GLY A 195 4.77 -5.63 13.57
C GLY A 195 6.27 -5.67 13.84
N ALA A 196 7.04 -4.79 13.20
CA ALA A 196 8.47 -4.65 13.49
C ALA A 196 8.72 -4.14 14.91
N ALA A 197 7.96 -3.14 15.37
CA ALA A 197 8.06 -2.64 16.72
C ALA A 197 7.74 -3.73 17.78
N GLU A 198 6.72 -4.56 17.52
CA GLU A 198 6.40 -5.71 18.38
C GLU A 198 7.57 -6.70 18.47
N LEU A 199 8.21 -7.01 17.34
CA LEU A 199 9.39 -7.88 17.29
C LEU A 199 10.61 -7.25 17.99
N CYS A 200 10.69 -5.93 18.04
CA CYS A 200 11.71 -5.19 18.80
C CYS A 200 11.40 -5.09 20.29
N GLY A 201 10.23 -5.58 20.74
CA GLY A 201 9.84 -5.58 22.16
C GLY A 201 9.19 -4.27 22.63
N ALA A 202 8.55 -3.53 21.71
CA ALA A 202 7.78 -2.33 22.09
C ALA A 202 6.57 -2.67 22.96
N GLU A 203 6.25 -1.77 23.89
CA GLU A 203 5.11 -1.90 24.79
C GLU A 203 3.76 -1.66 24.06
N ASP A 204 2.67 -2.18 24.61
CA ASP A 204 1.35 -2.19 23.99
C ASP A 204 0.86 -0.78 23.61
N ASP A 205 1.04 0.22 24.46
CA ASP A 205 0.64 1.62 24.16
C ASP A 205 1.34 2.18 22.91
N LEU A 206 2.63 1.85 22.72
CA LEU A 206 3.36 2.24 21.52
C LEU A 206 2.91 1.43 20.29
N LEU A 207 2.62 0.15 20.46
CA LEU A 207 2.11 -0.70 19.39
C LEU A 207 0.75 -0.22 18.88
N ASP A 208 -0.15 0.17 19.77
CA ASP A 208 -1.45 0.74 19.43
C ASP A 208 -1.30 2.09 18.71
N ALA A 209 -0.42 2.96 19.19
CA ALA A 209 -0.11 4.23 18.56
C ALA A 209 0.47 4.06 17.14
N LEU A 210 1.39 3.10 16.95
CA LEU A 210 1.98 2.80 15.64
C LEU A 210 0.97 2.17 14.69
N ALA A 211 0.08 1.31 15.19
CA ALA A 211 -1.00 0.74 14.38
C ALA A 211 -1.99 1.81 13.92
N GLU A 212 -2.35 2.77 14.80
CA GLU A 212 -3.21 3.91 14.46
C GLU A 212 -2.53 4.84 13.45
N ALA A 213 -1.28 5.24 13.69
CA ALA A 213 -0.49 6.05 12.77
C ALA A 213 -0.38 5.39 11.39
N SER A 214 -0.16 4.07 11.35
CA SER A 214 -0.09 3.32 10.09
C SER A 214 -1.42 3.32 9.33
N ARG A 215 -2.57 3.30 10.04
CA ARG A 215 -3.89 3.42 9.41
C ARG A 215 -4.03 4.79 8.74
N HIS A 216 -3.66 5.86 9.42
CA HIS A 216 -3.70 7.20 8.86
C HIS A 216 -2.76 7.36 7.66
N LEU A 217 -1.51 6.89 7.76
CA LEU A 217 -0.55 6.92 6.64
C LEU A 217 -1.00 6.10 5.44
N GLY A 218 -1.68 4.97 5.67
CA GLY A 218 -2.27 4.17 4.59
C GLY A 218 -3.35 4.94 3.82
N VAL A 219 -4.19 5.72 4.54
CA VAL A 219 -5.20 6.59 3.90
C VAL A 219 -4.52 7.74 3.13
N VAL A 220 -3.49 8.39 3.71
CA VAL A 220 -2.70 9.42 3.03
C VAL A 220 -2.10 8.86 1.73
N PHE A 221 -1.51 7.67 1.80
CA PHE A 221 -0.92 7.02 0.63
C PHE A 221 -1.96 6.76 -0.47
N GLN A 222 -3.16 6.28 -0.12
CA GLN A 222 -4.20 5.99 -1.10
C GLN A 222 -4.77 7.27 -1.74
N ILE A 223 -5.12 8.29 -0.94
CA ILE A 223 -5.63 9.55 -1.50
C ILE A 223 -4.58 10.21 -2.40
N GLN A 224 -3.30 10.12 -2.04
CA GLN A 224 -2.20 10.58 -2.87
C GLN A 224 -2.13 9.79 -4.19
N ASP A 225 -2.33 8.47 -4.14
CA ASP A 225 -2.34 7.61 -5.33
C ASP A 225 -3.52 7.92 -6.24
N ASP A 226 -4.71 8.17 -5.69
CA ASP A 226 -5.91 8.61 -6.42
C ASP A 226 -5.67 9.97 -7.14
N LEU A 227 -5.02 10.93 -6.45
CA LEU A 227 -4.65 12.22 -7.05
C LEU A 227 -3.62 12.05 -8.19
N LEU A 228 -2.63 11.20 -8.01
CA LEU A 228 -1.61 10.95 -9.04
C LEU A 228 -2.16 10.23 -10.28
N ASP A 229 -3.24 9.48 -10.14
CA ASP A 229 -3.89 8.84 -11.28
C ASP A 229 -4.42 9.87 -12.29
N LEU A 230 -4.91 11.00 -11.80
CA LEU A 230 -5.50 12.05 -12.61
C LEU A 230 -4.50 13.17 -12.99
N PHE A 231 -3.68 13.60 -12.02
CA PHE A 231 -2.85 14.80 -12.14
C PHE A 231 -1.35 14.50 -12.27
N GLY A 232 -0.93 13.25 -12.20
CA GLY A 232 0.47 12.83 -12.19
C GLY A 232 0.82 11.85 -13.30
N ASP A 233 2.07 11.37 -13.23
CA ASP A 233 2.56 10.26 -14.04
C ASP A 233 2.77 9.04 -13.14
N LYS A 234 1.82 8.09 -13.16
CA LYS A 234 1.95 6.81 -12.45
C LYS A 234 2.80 5.78 -13.23
N GLY A 235 3.28 6.11 -14.43
CA GLY A 235 3.96 5.15 -15.31
C GLY A 235 3.04 4.04 -15.81
N ARG A 236 1.70 4.24 -15.78
CA ARG A 236 0.69 3.31 -16.31
C ARG A 236 0.18 3.72 -17.70
N GLY A 237 0.77 4.75 -18.31
CA GLY A 237 0.57 5.18 -19.69
C GLY A 237 -0.53 6.21 -19.89
N GLN A 238 -1.71 6.10 -19.29
CA GLN A 238 -2.82 7.03 -19.50
C GLN A 238 -3.36 7.52 -18.15
N ALA A 239 -3.60 8.82 -18.01
CA ALA A 239 -4.26 9.39 -16.83
C ALA A 239 -5.69 8.86 -16.72
N GLY A 240 -6.20 8.72 -15.49
CA GLY A 240 -7.58 8.28 -15.25
C GLY A 240 -7.78 6.76 -15.34
N SER A 241 -6.74 5.95 -15.14
CA SER A 241 -6.89 4.49 -15.15
C SER A 241 -7.91 4.02 -14.11
N ASP A 242 -7.95 4.63 -12.93
CA ASP A 242 -8.89 4.31 -11.86
C ASP A 242 -10.35 4.62 -12.26
N LEU A 243 -10.59 5.67 -13.06
CA LEU A 243 -11.92 5.95 -13.65
C LEU A 243 -12.33 4.86 -14.63
N GLY A 244 -11.41 4.41 -15.50
CA GLY A 244 -11.69 3.34 -16.46
C GLY A 244 -11.91 1.98 -15.79
N GLU A 245 -11.45 1.77 -14.58
CA GLU A 245 -11.70 0.59 -13.75
C GLU A 245 -12.98 0.72 -12.90
N GLY A 246 -13.67 1.87 -13.00
CA GLY A 246 -14.86 2.17 -12.18
C GLY A 246 -14.55 2.27 -10.70
N LYS A 247 -13.32 2.68 -10.33
CA LYS A 247 -12.90 2.82 -8.92
C LYS A 247 -13.56 4.01 -8.25
N ILE A 248 -14.05 3.79 -7.04
CA ILE A 248 -14.66 4.82 -6.20
C ILE A 248 -13.57 5.47 -5.33
N SER A 249 -12.87 6.46 -5.89
CA SER A 249 -11.85 7.24 -5.19
C SER A 249 -12.47 8.28 -4.24
N MET A 250 -11.63 8.94 -3.42
CA MET A 250 -12.08 10.06 -2.58
C MET A 250 -12.67 11.21 -3.39
N LEU A 251 -12.10 11.49 -4.58
CA LEU A 251 -12.58 12.52 -5.50
C LEU A 251 -13.96 12.17 -6.06
N VAL A 252 -14.14 10.91 -6.47
CA VAL A 252 -15.44 10.40 -6.94
C VAL A 252 -16.51 10.54 -5.88
N VAL A 253 -16.26 10.06 -4.66
CA VAL A 253 -17.23 10.15 -3.54
C VAL A 253 -17.63 11.60 -3.28
N HIS A 254 -16.66 12.51 -3.25
CA HIS A 254 -16.93 13.93 -3.02
C HIS A 254 -17.78 14.52 -4.15
N ALA A 255 -17.41 14.27 -5.41
CA ALA A 255 -18.15 14.77 -6.56
C ALA A 255 -19.57 14.20 -6.64
N LEU A 256 -19.78 12.91 -6.39
CA LEU A 256 -21.12 12.31 -6.35
C LEU A 256 -22.02 12.95 -5.30
N THR A 257 -21.45 13.44 -4.20
CA THR A 257 -22.19 14.07 -3.10
C THR A 257 -22.51 15.55 -3.36
N HIS A 258 -21.64 16.29 -4.06
CA HIS A 258 -21.70 17.75 -4.17
C HIS A 258 -22.03 18.27 -5.57
N ALA A 259 -21.93 17.43 -6.62
CA ALA A 259 -22.28 17.83 -7.96
C ALA A 259 -23.79 17.98 -8.16
N PRO A 260 -24.24 18.85 -9.10
CA PRO A 260 -25.63 18.84 -9.56
C PRO A 260 -26.03 17.43 -10.05
N GLU A 261 -27.31 17.04 -9.83
CA GLU A 261 -27.81 15.69 -10.10
C GLU A 261 -27.45 15.17 -11.49
N GLY A 262 -27.59 15.98 -12.54
CA GLY A 262 -27.24 15.56 -13.90
C GLY A 262 -25.75 15.29 -14.09
N ARG A 263 -24.87 15.96 -13.34
CA ARG A 263 -23.41 15.72 -13.38
C ARG A 263 -23.02 14.54 -12.52
N ALA A 264 -23.66 14.35 -11.38
CA ALA A 264 -23.48 13.16 -10.57
C ALA A 264 -23.89 11.88 -11.35
N GLN A 265 -25.05 11.95 -12.08
CA GLN A 265 -25.47 10.82 -12.90
C GLN A 265 -24.49 10.56 -14.05
N TRP A 266 -24.00 11.60 -14.73
CA TRP A 266 -22.99 11.47 -15.77
C TRP A 266 -21.72 10.77 -15.24
N LEU A 267 -21.27 11.12 -14.02
CA LEU A 267 -20.09 10.48 -13.42
C LEU A 267 -20.36 8.99 -13.11
N ARG A 268 -21.57 8.64 -12.63
CA ARG A 268 -21.95 7.22 -12.44
C ARG A 268 -21.91 6.46 -13.77
N ASP A 269 -22.52 7.03 -14.81
CA ASP A 269 -22.55 6.40 -16.13
C ASP A 269 -21.13 6.21 -16.71
N LEU A 270 -20.22 7.15 -16.43
CA LEU A 270 -18.80 7.05 -16.80
C LEU A 270 -18.08 5.91 -16.07
N LEU A 271 -18.32 5.75 -14.76
CA LEU A 271 -17.71 4.69 -13.96
C LEU A 271 -18.24 3.29 -14.31
N ASP A 272 -19.47 3.20 -14.82
CA ASP A 272 -20.09 1.96 -15.27
C ASP A 272 -19.74 1.61 -16.73
N ALA A 273 -19.12 2.54 -17.48
CA ALA A 273 -18.75 2.34 -18.86
C ALA A 273 -17.56 1.37 -19.02
N PRO A 274 -17.51 0.59 -20.12
CA PRO A 274 -16.34 -0.22 -20.43
C PRO A 274 -15.05 0.61 -20.49
N ARG A 275 -13.95 0.08 -19.97
CA ARG A 275 -12.64 0.77 -19.90
C ARG A 275 -12.19 1.31 -21.27
N GLU A 276 -12.52 0.60 -22.35
CA GLU A 276 -12.16 0.95 -23.72
C GLU A 276 -12.91 2.20 -24.24
N GLU A 277 -14.00 2.59 -23.59
CA GLU A 277 -14.79 3.78 -23.93
C GLU A 277 -14.26 5.05 -23.25
N LEU A 278 -13.35 4.92 -22.27
CA LEU A 278 -12.74 6.07 -21.60
C LEU A 278 -11.75 6.78 -22.53
N THR A 279 -12.12 8.01 -22.94
CA THR A 279 -11.26 8.85 -23.77
C THR A 279 -10.56 9.93 -22.92
N PRO A 280 -9.45 10.53 -23.41
CA PRO A 280 -8.80 11.65 -22.73
C PRO A 280 -9.76 12.81 -22.43
N GLU A 281 -10.69 13.10 -23.35
CA GLU A 281 -11.66 14.19 -23.20
C GLU A 281 -12.64 13.91 -22.05
N LEU A 282 -13.04 12.64 -21.83
CA LEU A 282 -13.88 12.23 -20.70
C LEU A 282 -13.10 12.32 -19.37
N VAL A 283 -11.81 12.02 -19.38
CA VAL A 283 -10.94 12.22 -18.21
C VAL A 283 -10.82 13.71 -17.87
N ASP A 284 -10.56 14.56 -18.86
CA ASP A 284 -10.50 16.02 -18.66
C ASP A 284 -11.84 16.57 -18.14
N GLU A 285 -12.97 16.04 -18.61
CA GLU A 285 -14.30 16.43 -18.13
C GLU A 285 -14.54 15.98 -16.69
N ALA A 286 -14.05 14.81 -16.29
CA ALA A 286 -14.10 14.35 -14.90
C ALA A 286 -13.21 15.20 -13.98
N ILE A 287 -12.00 15.55 -14.42
CA ILE A 287 -11.10 16.45 -13.70
C ILE A 287 -11.79 17.81 -13.45
N ALA A 288 -12.37 18.42 -14.49
CA ALA A 288 -13.10 19.68 -14.35
C ALA A 288 -14.31 19.57 -13.37
N LEU A 289 -14.96 18.41 -13.32
CA LEU A 289 -16.01 18.15 -12.34
C LEU A 289 -15.43 18.08 -10.92
N PHE A 290 -14.31 17.38 -10.71
CA PHE A 290 -13.65 17.28 -9.40
C PHE A 290 -13.17 18.65 -8.89
N GLU A 291 -12.59 19.47 -9.75
CA GLU A 291 -12.19 20.85 -9.42
C GLU A 291 -13.42 21.71 -9.07
N SER A 292 -14.45 21.72 -9.92
CA SER A 292 -15.64 22.56 -9.72
C SER A 292 -16.48 22.19 -8.49
N THR A 293 -16.40 20.95 -8.02
CA THR A 293 -17.05 20.48 -6.79
C THR A 293 -16.20 20.66 -5.54
N GLY A 294 -14.93 21.07 -5.65
CA GLY A 294 -13.98 21.16 -4.54
C GLY A 294 -13.46 19.80 -4.06
N ALA A 295 -13.57 18.75 -4.87
CA ALA A 295 -13.13 17.40 -4.49
C ALA A 295 -11.62 17.33 -4.27
N VAL A 296 -10.82 18.07 -5.04
CA VAL A 296 -9.36 18.13 -4.91
C VAL A 296 -8.98 18.78 -3.57
N ASP A 297 -9.58 19.92 -3.24
CA ASP A 297 -9.37 20.60 -1.94
C ASP A 297 -9.77 19.70 -0.76
N ALA A 298 -10.90 19.00 -0.87
CA ALA A 298 -11.37 18.07 0.16
C ALA A 298 -10.40 16.89 0.34
N ALA A 299 -9.80 16.38 -0.73
CA ALA A 299 -8.80 15.33 -0.68
C ALA A 299 -7.53 15.81 0.05
N PHE A 300 -7.03 17.00 -0.25
CA PHE A 300 -5.88 17.58 0.46
C PHE A 300 -6.18 17.89 1.93
N ALA A 301 -7.39 18.39 2.26
CA ALA A 301 -7.79 18.62 3.65
C ALA A 301 -7.84 17.30 4.45
N GLU A 302 -8.30 16.21 3.85
CA GLU A 302 -8.27 14.89 4.49
C GLU A 302 -6.84 14.38 4.66
N ILE A 303 -5.95 14.57 3.68
CA ILE A 303 -4.51 14.26 3.80
C ILE A 303 -3.91 15.00 5.01
N ASP A 304 -4.08 16.32 5.09
CA ASP A 304 -3.52 17.14 6.17
C ASP A 304 -4.05 16.65 7.54
N ARG A 305 -5.36 16.42 7.65
CA ARG A 305 -5.99 15.88 8.87
C ARG A 305 -5.42 14.52 9.28
N ARG A 306 -5.16 13.64 8.31
CA ARG A 306 -4.62 12.30 8.56
C ARG A 306 -3.14 12.33 8.93
N CYS A 307 -2.35 13.23 8.35
CA CYS A 307 -0.96 13.45 8.75
C CYS A 307 -0.87 13.92 10.20
N ASP A 308 -1.70 14.90 10.59
CA ASP A 308 -1.73 15.39 11.98
C ASP A 308 -2.12 14.27 12.96
N ALA A 309 -3.14 13.48 12.62
CA ALA A 309 -3.59 12.37 13.45
C ALA A 309 -2.53 11.27 13.57
N ALA A 310 -1.78 10.98 12.50
CA ALA A 310 -0.72 9.98 12.52
C ALA A 310 0.40 10.30 13.51
N LEU A 311 0.67 11.58 13.76
CA LEU A 311 1.77 12.05 14.58
C LEU A 311 1.35 12.51 15.99
N GLY A 312 0.05 12.55 16.28
CA GLY A 312 -0.52 13.16 17.48
C GLY A 312 -0.58 12.24 18.71
N ALA A 313 -0.19 10.97 18.62
CA ALA A 313 -0.29 10.04 19.74
C ALA A 313 0.80 10.34 20.79
N PRO A 314 0.46 10.44 22.12
CA PRO A 314 1.43 10.72 23.19
C PRO A 314 2.58 9.71 23.26
N ALA A 315 2.33 8.44 22.94
CA ALA A 315 3.38 7.40 22.94
C ALA A 315 4.48 7.68 21.90
N LEU A 316 4.16 8.38 20.79
CA LEU A 316 5.13 8.79 19.79
C LEU A 316 5.99 9.98 20.23
N GLU A 317 5.50 10.83 21.14
CA GLU A 317 6.30 11.91 21.73
C GLU A 317 7.46 11.37 22.58
N ALA A 318 7.25 10.20 23.21
CA ALA A 318 8.28 9.50 23.97
C ALA A 318 9.31 8.75 23.10
N THR A 319 9.04 8.60 21.79
CA THR A 319 9.88 7.89 20.82
C THR A 319 10.15 8.76 19.58
N PRO A 320 10.91 9.86 19.71
CA PRO A 320 11.08 10.87 18.66
C PRO A 320 11.61 10.31 17.35
N GLN A 321 12.48 9.30 17.37
CA GLN A 321 13.02 8.67 16.16
C GLN A 321 11.92 7.95 15.34
N LEU A 322 10.96 7.29 16.01
CA LEU A 322 9.80 6.70 15.34
C LEU A 322 8.85 7.77 14.79
N ARG A 323 8.62 8.83 15.57
CA ARG A 323 7.82 9.95 15.14
C ARG A 323 8.41 10.62 13.89
N ASP A 324 9.74 10.84 13.88
CA ASP A 324 10.45 11.38 12.72
C ASP A 324 10.38 10.44 11.51
N LEU A 325 10.47 9.13 11.73
CA LEU A 325 10.28 8.13 10.68
C LEU A 325 8.87 8.23 10.05
N LEU A 326 7.82 8.31 10.86
CA LEU A 326 6.44 8.43 10.37
C LEU A 326 6.20 9.75 9.63
N ALA A 327 6.73 10.87 10.16
CA ALA A 327 6.66 12.18 9.51
C ALA A 327 7.38 12.18 8.16
N GLY A 328 8.58 11.63 8.11
CA GLY A 328 9.33 11.52 6.86
C GLY A 328 8.70 10.58 5.85
N LEU A 329 7.99 9.53 6.28
CA LEU A 329 7.20 8.68 5.39
C LEU A 329 6.04 9.45 4.76
N ALA A 330 5.31 10.26 5.56
CA ALA A 330 4.28 11.15 5.03
C ALA A 330 4.86 12.10 3.97
N ASP A 331 6.04 12.70 4.23
CA ASP A 331 6.74 13.55 3.28
C ASP A 331 7.11 12.81 1.98
N VAL A 332 7.60 11.56 2.09
CA VAL A 332 7.93 10.72 0.91
C VAL A 332 6.68 10.40 0.09
N PHE A 333 5.55 10.15 0.75
CA PHE A 333 4.28 9.90 0.05
C PHE A 333 3.77 11.16 -0.64
N LEU A 334 3.83 12.31 0.02
CA LEU A 334 3.27 13.56 -0.50
C LEU A 334 4.16 14.28 -1.51
N ALA A 335 5.45 13.95 -1.59
CA ALA A 335 6.38 14.60 -2.52
C ALA A 335 5.87 14.63 -3.98
N PRO A 336 5.26 13.56 -4.55
CA PRO A 336 4.77 13.59 -5.93
C PRO A 336 3.57 14.53 -6.15
N VAL A 337 2.68 14.71 -5.16
CA VAL A 337 1.45 15.52 -5.30
C VAL A 337 1.61 16.98 -4.85
N ARG A 338 2.77 17.36 -4.27
CA ARG A 338 3.04 18.75 -3.88
C ARG A 338 3.01 19.71 -5.08
N GLN A 339 3.36 19.24 -6.27
CA GLN A 339 3.29 20.03 -7.50
C GLN A 339 1.85 20.26 -7.96
N VAL A 340 0.96 19.28 -7.74
CA VAL A 340 -0.48 19.41 -8.02
C VAL A 340 -1.06 20.55 -7.17
N ARG A 341 -0.81 20.52 -5.86
CA ARG A 341 -1.28 21.54 -4.90
C ARG A 341 -0.73 22.96 -5.19
N ALA A 342 0.44 23.08 -5.81
CA ALA A 342 1.06 24.38 -6.12
C ALA A 342 0.57 24.96 -7.46
N ALA A 343 -0.12 24.20 -8.28
CA ALA A 343 -0.64 24.62 -9.58
C ALA A 343 -2.10 25.14 -9.52
N GLU A 344 -2.79 24.94 -8.37
CA GLU A 344 -4.08 25.54 -8.02
C GLU A 344 -3.89 26.93 -7.38
#